data_26fc3af8c4b2ab1b62c70c679d355b38
#
_entry.id   26fc3af8c4b2ab1b62c70c679d355b38
#
_cell.length_a   1.000
_cell.length_b   1.000
_cell.length_c   1.000
_cell.angle_alpha   90.00
_cell.angle_beta   90.00
_cell.angle_gamma   90.00
#
_symmetry.space_group_name_H-M   'P 1'
#
loop_
_entity.id
_entity.type
_entity.pdbx_description
1 polymer ?
#
loop_
_entity_poly.entity_id
_entity_poly.type
_entity_poly.pdbx_seq_one_letter_code
_entity_poly.pdbx_strand_id
1 'polypeptide(L)'
;MVAGHLREQNGYFQMILSWKGADGKRKSKSISTGLAVKGNKKRAEAMLLKTRKEFNPENLLENADVPFHVFLNKWLKENAFSFSPSTYAEYAYDVRSQIEPFFEKHPIGLLKMSGRDLEAFYRYERQEHEASSQELLQYHEIIVAAFQYAVELTWLKENPVAHINPCADEAPILFTDFILEWLEMMKSSVELTTYSSYANSIKGSIVPYFKDKMLTLQDLEKHPKHIQDYYQFELGKGLTANTVIHRHANIRKCLQYAFQIGLIKSNPADRVERPRKDKYLATIYNQQELEILFKTVKGDPIELGVILAAFYGLRRSEVVGLKWDAIDFEKKTISIKHTVTQVNVDGKNITVQKDRTKTKSSYRTLPLVPPFEELLRRLKQEQLVNQKVCGAAYCKKYLDYIYVNAMGELVKPNFITQHFEIVLKNHGLKKIRFHD
;
A
#
# COMPACT_ATOMS: atom_id res chain seq x y z
N MET A 1 27.45 -31.76 41.10
CA MET A 1 28.40 -31.70 39.94
C MET A 1 27.59 -31.63 38.67
N VAL A 2 27.84 -30.64 37.81
CA VAL A 2 27.13 -30.44 36.56
C VAL A 2 27.90 -31.15 35.43
N ALA A 3 27.23 -32.07 34.72
CA ALA A 3 27.75 -32.68 33.49
C ALA A 3 27.22 -31.93 32.27
N GLY A 4 27.95 -31.97 31.15
CA GLY A 4 27.46 -31.33 29.91
C GLY A 4 28.03 -31.99 28.68
N HIS A 5 27.26 -31.97 27.59
CA HIS A 5 27.67 -32.42 26.27
C HIS A 5 27.03 -31.54 25.17
N LEU A 6 27.61 -31.58 23.98
CA LEU A 6 27.06 -30.94 22.81
C LEU A 6 26.10 -31.90 22.10
N ARG A 7 25.00 -31.38 21.62
CA ARG A 7 24.04 -32.05 20.73
C ARG A 7 23.86 -31.21 19.45
N GLU A 8 23.72 -31.85 18.33
CA GLU A 8 23.38 -31.19 17.06
C GLU A 8 21.88 -31.20 16.89
N GLN A 9 21.30 -30.01 16.63
CA GLN A 9 19.87 -29.85 16.35
C GLN A 9 19.67 -28.74 15.34
N ASN A 10 18.94 -29.04 14.26
CA ASN A 10 18.62 -28.09 13.17
C ASN A 10 19.85 -27.39 12.57
N GLY A 11 21.00 -28.10 12.49
CA GLY A 11 22.26 -27.56 11.94
C GLY A 11 23.07 -26.67 12.88
N TYR A 12 22.68 -26.56 14.16
CA TYR A 12 23.36 -25.79 15.19
C TYR A 12 23.76 -26.67 16.38
N PHE A 13 24.81 -26.23 17.09
CA PHE A 13 25.19 -26.88 18.36
C PHE A 13 24.29 -26.39 19.49
N GLN A 14 23.82 -27.37 20.30
CA GLN A 14 23.14 -27.17 21.58
C GLN A 14 24.00 -27.71 22.70
N MET A 15 24.15 -26.94 23.80
CA MET A 15 24.80 -27.38 25.03
C MET A 15 23.74 -28.02 25.93
N ILE A 16 23.91 -29.28 26.27
CA ILE A 16 23.04 -29.98 27.22
C ILE A 16 23.76 -30.08 28.54
N LEU A 17 23.32 -29.35 29.54
CA LEU A 17 23.79 -29.44 30.92
C LEU A 17 22.90 -30.38 31.71
N SER A 18 23.47 -31.22 32.56
CA SER A 18 22.69 -32.13 33.41
C SER A 18 23.27 -32.19 34.83
N TRP A 19 22.38 -32.23 35.82
CA TRP A 19 22.73 -32.28 37.26
C TRP A 19 21.72 -33.11 38.04
N LYS A 20 22.03 -33.42 39.29
CA LYS A 20 21.08 -34.03 40.23
C LYS A 20 20.37 -32.94 41.00
N GLY A 21 19.02 -32.87 40.95
CA GLY A 21 18.22 -31.95 41.75
C GLY A 21 18.22 -32.34 43.25
N ALA A 22 17.68 -31.45 44.09
CA ALA A 22 17.49 -31.72 45.52
C ALA A 22 16.58 -32.96 45.77
N ASP A 23 15.70 -33.25 44.84
CA ASP A 23 14.80 -34.41 44.80
C ASP A 23 15.52 -35.74 44.40
N GLY A 24 16.82 -35.68 44.16
CA GLY A 24 17.64 -36.83 43.73
C GLY A 24 17.47 -37.20 42.25
N LYS A 25 16.52 -36.60 41.53
CA LYS A 25 16.25 -36.87 40.09
C LYS A 25 17.26 -36.12 39.22
N ARG A 26 17.55 -36.73 38.06
CA ARG A 26 18.43 -36.10 37.06
C ARG A 26 17.61 -35.04 36.29
N LYS A 27 18.05 -33.78 36.36
CA LYS A 27 17.53 -32.66 35.60
C LYS A 27 18.52 -32.30 34.49
N SER A 28 18.00 -31.75 33.38
CA SER A 28 18.84 -31.27 32.26
C SER A 28 18.30 -29.95 31.70
N LYS A 29 19.25 -29.14 31.17
CA LYS A 29 18.95 -27.87 30.49
C LYS A 29 19.64 -27.85 29.14
N SER A 30 18.90 -27.50 28.08
CA SER A 30 19.47 -27.25 26.76
C SER A 30 19.69 -25.75 26.57
N ILE A 31 20.85 -25.36 26.08
CA ILE A 31 21.22 -23.97 25.80
C ILE A 31 21.76 -23.92 24.38
N SER A 32 21.18 -23.09 23.53
CA SER A 32 21.67 -22.89 22.18
C SER A 32 23.01 -22.16 22.18
N THR A 33 23.96 -22.62 21.35
CA THR A 33 25.24 -21.91 21.18
C THR A 33 25.15 -20.81 20.11
N GLY A 34 24.11 -20.82 19.25
CA GLY A 34 24.03 -19.97 18.06
C GLY A 34 25.08 -20.33 16.98
N LEU A 35 25.92 -21.37 17.20
CA LEU A 35 26.98 -21.76 16.29
C LEU A 35 26.54 -22.90 15.36
N ALA A 36 26.67 -22.68 14.05
CA ALA A 36 26.41 -23.72 13.05
C ALA A 36 27.44 -24.88 13.27
N VAL A 37 26.97 -26.12 13.02
CA VAL A 37 27.77 -27.34 13.25
C VAL A 37 29.07 -27.35 12.42
N LYS A 38 28.98 -26.87 11.16
CA LYS A 38 30.14 -26.88 10.26
C LYS A 38 31.22 -25.88 10.70
N GLY A 39 32.40 -26.45 11.08
CA GLY A 39 33.58 -25.64 11.39
C GLY A 39 33.65 -25.04 12.80
N ASN A 40 32.58 -25.15 13.64
CA ASN A 40 32.53 -24.47 14.94
C ASN A 40 32.62 -25.38 16.16
N LYS A 41 32.96 -26.66 16.01
CA LYS A 41 32.99 -27.64 17.12
C LYS A 41 33.85 -27.19 18.29
N LYS A 42 35.09 -26.74 18.03
CA LYS A 42 35.99 -26.25 19.07
C LYS A 42 35.45 -25.03 19.82
N ARG A 43 34.77 -24.10 19.12
CA ARG A 43 34.15 -22.93 19.77
C ARG A 43 32.99 -23.34 20.63
N ALA A 44 32.14 -24.27 20.15
CA ALA A 44 31.03 -24.80 20.93
C ALA A 44 31.49 -25.55 22.18
N GLU A 45 32.57 -26.33 22.08
CA GLU A 45 33.19 -27.02 23.23
C GLU A 45 33.75 -26.01 24.25
N ALA A 46 34.41 -24.95 23.81
CA ALA A 46 34.89 -23.88 24.69
C ALA A 46 33.75 -23.17 25.41
N MET A 47 32.65 -22.88 24.70
CA MET A 47 31.44 -22.32 25.30
C MET A 47 30.84 -23.28 26.34
N LEU A 48 30.72 -24.56 26.01
CA LEU A 48 30.22 -25.57 26.94
C LEU A 48 31.06 -25.63 28.24
N LEU A 49 32.37 -25.60 28.13
CA LEU A 49 33.27 -25.61 29.28
C LEU A 49 33.11 -24.37 30.16
N LYS A 50 32.98 -23.19 29.53
CA LYS A 50 32.73 -21.92 30.22
C LYS A 50 31.38 -21.95 30.93
N THR A 51 30.31 -22.24 30.18
CA THR A 51 28.95 -22.30 30.71
C THR A 51 28.81 -23.32 31.83
N ARG A 52 29.47 -24.50 31.72
CA ARG A 52 29.45 -25.51 32.75
C ARG A 52 30.13 -25.06 34.06
N LYS A 53 31.19 -24.24 34.00
CA LYS A 53 31.85 -23.67 35.18
C LYS A 53 31.02 -22.59 35.87
N GLU A 54 30.30 -21.80 35.07
CA GLU A 54 29.49 -20.68 35.55
C GLU A 54 28.07 -21.12 35.95
N PHE A 55 27.64 -22.30 35.53
CA PHE A 55 26.31 -22.80 35.79
C PHE A 55 26.15 -23.30 37.22
N ASN A 56 25.39 -22.58 38.03
CA ASN A 56 24.97 -23.02 39.35
C ASN A 56 23.52 -23.50 39.33
N PRO A 57 23.23 -24.80 39.53
CA PRO A 57 21.84 -25.31 39.60
C PRO A 57 21.01 -24.68 40.72
N GLU A 58 21.61 -24.17 41.77
CA GLU A 58 20.91 -23.52 42.87
C GLU A 58 20.36 -22.13 42.50
N ASN A 59 20.92 -21.51 41.45
CA ASN A 59 20.39 -20.28 40.86
C ASN A 59 19.20 -20.54 39.91
N LEU A 60 18.85 -21.78 39.61
CA LEU A 60 17.56 -22.15 39.03
C LEU A 60 16.53 -22.04 40.13
N LEU A 61 15.73 -20.97 40.06
CA LEU A 61 14.63 -20.77 40.99
C LEU A 61 13.72 -22.00 40.98
N GLU A 62 13.87 -22.86 42.00
CA GLU A 62 13.12 -24.13 42.10
C GLU A 62 11.69 -23.94 42.61
N ASN A 63 11.23 -22.71 42.92
CA ASN A 63 9.90 -22.43 43.37
C ASN A 63 9.21 -21.41 42.48
N ALA A 64 8.20 -21.85 41.93
CA ALA A 64 7.41 -21.41 40.84
C ALA A 64 6.55 -20.13 41.09
N ASP A 65 6.77 -19.40 42.14
CA ASP A 65 6.08 -18.10 42.40
C ASP A 65 7.05 -16.91 42.33
N VAL A 66 7.99 -16.98 41.36
CA VAL A 66 8.92 -15.88 41.08
C VAL A 66 8.12 -14.72 40.48
N PRO A 67 8.33 -13.48 40.94
CA PRO A 67 7.75 -12.32 40.29
C PRO A 67 8.11 -12.29 38.81
N PHE A 68 7.13 -12.00 37.97
CA PHE A 68 7.28 -12.08 36.51
C PHE A 68 8.42 -11.21 35.99
N HIS A 69 8.56 -9.97 36.48
CA HIS A 69 9.64 -9.06 36.06
C HIS A 69 11.05 -9.63 36.36
N VAL A 70 11.20 -10.36 37.48
CA VAL A 70 12.47 -11.02 37.82
C VAL A 70 12.74 -12.18 36.87
N PHE A 71 11.69 -12.96 36.56
CA PHE A 71 11.80 -14.05 35.58
C PHE A 71 12.11 -13.53 34.18
N LEU A 72 11.47 -12.44 33.74
CA LEU A 72 11.67 -11.84 32.43
C LEU A 72 13.11 -11.37 32.24
N ASN A 73 13.71 -10.71 33.24
CA ASN A 73 15.12 -10.31 33.21
C ASN A 73 16.06 -11.50 33.18
N LYS A 74 15.74 -12.56 33.90
CA LYS A 74 16.49 -13.79 33.87
C LYS A 74 16.43 -14.47 32.50
N TRP A 75 15.22 -14.59 31.93
CA TRP A 75 15.00 -15.11 30.58
C TRP A 75 15.84 -14.36 29.55
N LEU A 76 15.79 -13.04 29.57
CA LEU A 76 16.52 -12.20 28.62
C LEU A 76 18.04 -12.45 28.72
N LYS A 77 18.60 -12.51 29.93
CA LYS A 77 20.05 -12.80 30.14
C LYS A 77 20.42 -14.18 29.67
N GLU A 78 19.63 -15.19 29.98
CA GLU A 78 19.93 -16.58 29.65
C GLU A 78 19.82 -16.88 28.16
N ASN A 79 18.98 -16.14 27.43
CA ASN A 79 18.77 -16.29 26.00
C ASN A 79 19.53 -15.26 25.15
N ALA A 80 20.40 -14.45 25.75
CA ALA A 80 21.16 -13.40 25.06
C ALA A 80 21.90 -13.88 23.80
N PHE A 81 22.41 -15.12 23.83
CA PHE A 81 23.13 -15.72 22.70
C PHE A 81 22.21 -16.29 21.60
N SER A 82 20.91 -16.35 21.84
CA SER A 82 19.93 -16.82 20.86
C SER A 82 19.44 -15.71 19.94
N PHE A 83 19.71 -14.46 20.27
CA PHE A 83 19.31 -13.28 19.52
C PHE A 83 20.47 -12.67 18.75
N SER A 84 20.17 -11.93 17.69
CA SER A 84 21.14 -11.02 17.09
C SER A 84 21.48 -9.89 18.07
N PRO A 85 22.68 -9.26 18.00
CA PRO A 85 23.00 -8.14 18.88
C PRO A 85 21.98 -6.98 18.83
N SER A 86 21.43 -6.71 17.66
CA SER A 86 20.37 -5.67 17.47
C SER A 86 19.08 -6.07 18.18
N THR A 87 18.59 -7.29 17.93
CA THR A 87 17.36 -7.81 18.55
C THR A 87 17.48 -7.87 20.08
N TYR A 88 18.65 -8.29 20.58
CA TYR A 88 18.87 -8.28 22.02
C TYR A 88 18.84 -6.88 22.61
N ALA A 89 19.43 -5.90 21.92
CA ALA A 89 19.44 -4.51 22.39
C ALA A 89 18.01 -3.92 22.43
N GLU A 90 17.21 -4.18 21.41
CA GLU A 90 15.81 -3.78 21.36
C GLU A 90 14.99 -4.44 22.48
N TYR A 91 15.08 -5.76 22.63
CA TYR A 91 14.37 -6.47 23.69
C TYR A 91 14.81 -6.02 25.09
N ALA A 92 16.11 -5.77 25.27
CA ALA A 92 16.63 -5.29 26.55
C ALA A 92 16.14 -3.87 26.88
N TYR A 93 15.98 -3.04 25.87
CA TYR A 93 15.39 -1.72 26.02
C TYR A 93 13.91 -1.81 26.43
N ASP A 94 13.11 -2.56 25.68
CA ASP A 94 11.67 -2.69 25.92
C ASP A 94 11.38 -3.32 27.28
N VAL A 95 12.12 -4.36 27.64
CA VAL A 95 11.98 -5.02 28.96
C VAL A 95 12.27 -4.04 30.08
N ARG A 96 13.40 -3.30 30.03
CA ARG A 96 13.83 -2.44 31.13
C ARG A 96 13.09 -1.12 31.22
N SER A 97 12.69 -0.57 30.07
CA SER A 97 12.10 0.76 30.00
C SER A 97 10.58 0.75 30.11
N GLN A 98 9.93 -0.34 29.68
CA GLN A 98 8.47 -0.41 29.56
C GLN A 98 7.87 -1.55 30.39
N ILE A 99 8.31 -2.80 30.16
CA ILE A 99 7.64 -3.96 30.74
C ILE A 99 7.97 -4.13 32.24
N GLU A 100 9.25 -4.09 32.58
CA GLU A 100 9.72 -4.29 33.96
C GLU A 100 9.15 -3.25 34.95
N PRO A 101 9.13 -1.92 34.66
CA PRO A 101 8.64 -0.92 35.58
C PRO A 101 7.16 -1.09 35.95
N PHE A 102 6.34 -1.57 35.02
CA PHE A 102 4.93 -1.87 35.31
C PHE A 102 4.79 -3.05 36.27
N PHE A 103 5.48 -4.17 35.98
CA PHE A 103 5.39 -5.37 36.80
C PHE A 103 6.21 -5.30 38.10
N GLU A 104 7.12 -4.33 38.25
CA GLU A 104 7.70 -3.96 39.54
C GLU A 104 6.69 -3.29 40.46
N LYS A 105 5.90 -2.34 39.91
CA LYS A 105 4.85 -1.65 40.65
C LYS A 105 3.63 -2.56 40.93
N HIS A 106 3.40 -3.55 40.06
CA HIS A 106 2.29 -4.51 40.15
C HIS A 106 2.87 -5.95 40.18
N PRO A 107 3.51 -6.36 41.28
CA PRO A 107 4.21 -7.63 41.33
C PRO A 107 3.25 -8.81 41.25
N ILE A 108 3.41 -9.62 40.22
CA ILE A 108 2.62 -10.82 39.95
C ILE A 108 3.58 -11.99 39.79
N GLY A 109 3.27 -13.11 40.46
CA GLY A 109 4.05 -14.35 40.31
C GLY A 109 3.86 -14.94 38.89
N LEU A 110 4.93 -15.53 38.35
CA LEU A 110 4.91 -16.16 37.00
C LEU A 110 3.74 -17.15 36.80
N LEU A 111 3.43 -17.93 37.85
CA LEU A 111 2.34 -18.93 37.77
C LEU A 111 0.95 -18.37 37.98
N LYS A 112 0.84 -17.17 38.48
CA LYS A 112 -0.42 -16.49 38.74
C LYS A 112 -0.79 -15.50 37.64
N MET A 113 0.13 -15.23 36.71
CA MET A 113 -0.10 -14.34 35.58
C MET A 113 -1.29 -14.82 34.76
N SER A 114 -2.22 -13.93 34.53
CA SER A 114 -3.43 -14.17 33.72
C SER A 114 -3.51 -13.21 32.54
N GLY A 115 -4.43 -13.48 31.61
CA GLY A 115 -4.72 -12.58 30.51
C GLY A 115 -5.12 -11.18 30.94
N ARG A 116 -5.88 -11.06 32.04
CA ARG A 116 -6.32 -9.77 32.60
C ARG A 116 -5.15 -8.89 33.06
N ASP A 117 -4.10 -9.50 33.56
CA ASP A 117 -2.92 -8.77 34.02
C ASP A 117 -2.14 -8.17 32.85
N LEU A 118 -2.08 -8.88 31.72
CA LEU A 118 -1.49 -8.37 30.50
C LEU A 118 -2.39 -7.31 29.83
N GLU A 119 -3.70 -7.50 29.80
CA GLU A 119 -4.62 -6.48 29.31
C GLU A 119 -4.49 -5.18 30.10
N ALA A 120 -4.30 -5.27 31.44
CA ALA A 120 -4.02 -4.11 32.29
C ALA A 120 -2.69 -3.42 31.93
N PHE A 121 -1.63 -4.19 31.65
CA PHE A 121 -0.35 -3.68 31.17
C PHE A 121 -0.50 -2.96 29.81
N TYR A 122 -1.13 -3.57 28.82
CA TYR A 122 -1.32 -2.95 27.50
C TYR A 122 -2.18 -1.67 27.56
N ARG A 123 -3.20 -1.66 28.43
CA ARG A 123 -4.00 -0.45 28.67
C ARG A 123 -3.16 0.66 29.30
N TYR A 124 -2.31 0.33 30.27
CA TYR A 124 -1.40 1.27 30.90
C TYR A 124 -0.43 1.87 29.89
N GLU A 125 0.23 1.03 29.07
CA GLU A 125 1.17 1.51 28.05
C GLU A 125 0.52 2.44 27.02
N ARG A 126 -0.73 2.18 26.65
CA ARG A 126 -1.48 3.07 25.78
C ARG A 126 -1.84 4.40 26.43
N GLN A 127 -2.29 4.39 27.67
CA GLN A 127 -2.82 5.56 28.34
C GLN A 127 -1.72 6.48 28.84
N GLU A 128 -0.64 5.93 29.38
CA GLU A 128 0.42 6.69 30.03
C GLU A 128 1.61 6.97 29.10
N HIS A 129 1.88 6.05 28.16
CA HIS A 129 3.05 6.15 27.26
C HIS A 129 2.66 6.32 25.80
N GLU A 130 1.37 6.40 25.46
CA GLU A 130 0.85 6.54 24.10
C GLU A 130 1.38 5.43 23.13
N ALA A 131 1.64 4.24 23.69
CA ALA A 131 2.24 3.14 22.94
C ALA A 131 1.36 2.76 21.74
N SER A 132 1.98 2.68 20.58
CA SER A 132 1.33 2.25 19.34
C SER A 132 1.00 0.75 19.36
N SER A 133 0.08 0.32 18.50
CA SER A 133 -0.24 -1.09 18.34
C SER A 133 0.96 -1.95 17.97
N GLN A 134 1.93 -1.38 17.24
CA GLN A 134 3.16 -2.07 16.86
C GLN A 134 4.07 -2.30 18.07
N GLU A 135 4.23 -1.32 18.93
CA GLU A 135 4.99 -1.45 20.19
C GLU A 135 4.35 -2.46 21.13
N LEU A 136 3.02 -2.41 21.30
CA LEU A 136 2.30 -3.38 22.11
C LEU A 136 2.42 -4.82 21.59
N LEU A 137 2.42 -5.02 20.29
CA LEU A 137 2.68 -6.32 19.67
C LEU A 137 4.11 -6.81 19.96
N GLN A 138 5.10 -5.92 19.89
CA GLN A 138 6.48 -6.24 20.22
C GLN A 138 6.65 -6.61 21.69
N TYR A 139 6.02 -5.86 22.61
CA TYR A 139 6.02 -6.23 24.04
C TYR A 139 5.34 -7.58 24.28
N HIS A 140 4.24 -7.84 23.56
CA HIS A 140 3.56 -9.13 23.64
C HIS A 140 4.45 -10.28 23.16
N GLU A 141 5.15 -10.14 22.04
CA GLU A 141 6.08 -11.15 21.52
C GLU A 141 7.18 -11.49 22.55
N ILE A 142 7.76 -10.48 23.19
CA ILE A 142 8.76 -10.65 24.26
C ILE A 142 8.16 -11.45 25.43
N ILE A 143 6.97 -11.08 25.88
CA ILE A 143 6.29 -11.73 27.01
C ILE A 143 5.93 -13.17 26.65
N VAL A 144 5.35 -13.43 25.45
CA VAL A 144 5.03 -14.78 24.99
C VAL A 144 6.26 -15.65 24.90
N ALA A 145 7.39 -15.13 24.39
CA ALA A 145 8.65 -15.88 24.33
C ALA A 145 9.21 -16.23 25.71
N ALA A 146 9.08 -15.31 26.68
CA ALA A 146 9.48 -15.59 28.06
C ALA A 146 8.60 -16.69 28.71
N PHE A 147 7.28 -16.65 28.51
CA PHE A 147 6.38 -17.70 28.98
C PHE A 147 6.60 -19.04 28.27
N GLN A 148 6.92 -19.02 26.96
CA GLN A 148 7.27 -20.23 26.23
C GLN A 148 8.52 -20.87 26.80
N TYR A 149 9.50 -20.06 27.19
CA TYR A 149 10.68 -20.56 27.87
C TYR A 149 10.36 -21.19 29.27
N ALA A 150 9.39 -20.63 30.00
CA ALA A 150 8.90 -21.25 31.24
C ALA A 150 8.23 -22.61 31.00
N VAL A 151 7.56 -22.79 29.87
CA VAL A 151 6.98 -24.09 29.44
C VAL A 151 8.13 -25.08 29.12
N GLU A 152 9.16 -24.64 28.39
CA GLU A 152 10.33 -25.47 28.09
C GLU A 152 11.10 -25.91 29.35
N LEU A 153 11.12 -25.07 30.38
CA LEU A 153 11.64 -25.38 31.70
C LEU A 153 10.74 -26.31 32.53
N THR A 154 9.56 -26.66 32.00
CA THR A 154 8.53 -27.44 32.70
C THR A 154 7.94 -26.78 33.95
N TRP A 155 8.05 -25.45 34.06
CA TRP A 155 7.44 -24.67 35.14
C TRP A 155 5.96 -24.42 34.88
N LEU A 156 5.59 -24.32 33.60
CA LEU A 156 4.21 -24.21 33.14
C LEU A 156 3.86 -25.39 32.23
N LYS A 157 2.60 -25.81 32.25
CA LYS A 157 2.10 -26.85 31.34
C LYS A 157 1.85 -26.31 29.95
N GLU A 158 1.36 -25.09 29.87
CA GLU A 158 1.04 -24.38 28.64
C GLU A 158 1.33 -22.89 28.83
N ASN A 159 1.43 -22.15 27.72
CA ASN A 159 1.67 -20.71 27.75
C ASN A 159 0.31 -19.99 27.95
N PRO A 160 0.08 -19.36 29.13
CA PRO A 160 -1.24 -18.81 29.47
C PRO A 160 -1.57 -17.53 28.70
N VAL A 161 -0.58 -16.94 28.01
CA VAL A 161 -0.70 -15.63 27.38
C VAL A 161 -0.61 -15.66 25.85
N ALA A 162 -0.36 -16.84 25.26
CA ALA A 162 -0.17 -16.98 23.81
C ALA A 162 -1.36 -16.56 22.94
N HIS A 163 -2.55 -16.55 23.50
CA HIS A 163 -3.80 -16.26 22.78
C HIS A 163 -4.34 -14.84 23.04
N ILE A 164 -3.64 -14.04 23.83
CA ILE A 164 -4.08 -12.70 24.17
C ILE A 164 -3.81 -11.77 23.00
N ASN A 165 -4.77 -10.92 22.70
CA ASN A 165 -4.58 -9.85 21.73
C ASN A 165 -4.19 -8.57 22.47
N PRO A 166 -2.95 -8.05 22.32
CA PRO A 166 -2.52 -6.82 22.98
C PRO A 166 -3.31 -5.58 22.52
N CYS A 167 -4.01 -5.68 21.41
CA CYS A 167 -4.83 -4.62 20.83
C CYS A 167 -6.34 -4.82 21.05
N ALA A 168 -6.76 -5.65 22.01
CA ALA A 168 -8.18 -5.98 22.22
C ALA A 168 -9.04 -4.78 22.68
N ASP A 169 -8.44 -3.80 23.34
CA ASP A 169 -9.15 -2.61 23.86
C ASP A 169 -9.19 -1.46 22.85
N GLU A 170 -8.62 -1.62 21.66
CA GLU A 170 -8.80 -0.63 20.59
C GLU A 170 -10.25 -0.69 20.11
N ALA A 171 -10.91 0.47 20.07
CA ALA A 171 -12.21 0.56 19.41
C ALA A 171 -12.11 -0.04 18.01
N PRO A 172 -13.03 -0.93 17.62
CA PRO A 172 -12.92 -1.60 16.34
C PRO A 172 -12.88 -0.59 15.19
N ILE A 173 -11.77 -0.58 14.43
CA ILE A 173 -11.59 0.35 13.32
C ILE A 173 -12.47 -0.10 12.17
N LEU A 174 -13.47 0.71 11.83
CA LEU A 174 -14.32 0.44 10.68
C LEU A 174 -13.52 0.58 9.39
N PHE A 175 -13.69 -0.37 8.49
CA PHE A 175 -13.02 -0.33 7.18
C PHE A 175 -13.34 0.94 6.39
N THR A 176 -14.59 1.43 6.50
CA THR A 176 -15.02 2.67 5.82
C THR A 176 -14.28 3.90 6.30
N ASP A 177 -14.03 3.99 7.59
CA ASP A 177 -13.33 5.13 8.18
C ASP A 177 -11.84 5.05 7.83
N PHE A 178 -11.25 3.87 7.97
CA PHE A 178 -9.85 3.63 7.63
C PHE A 178 -9.53 3.92 6.15
N ILE A 179 -10.39 3.47 5.21
CA ILE A 179 -10.13 3.72 3.79
C ILE A 179 -10.28 5.20 3.42
N LEU A 180 -11.11 5.96 4.13
CA LEU A 180 -11.24 7.41 3.96
C LEU A 180 -10.01 8.15 4.52
N GLU A 181 -9.52 7.77 5.68
CA GLU A 181 -8.28 8.30 6.26
C GLU A 181 -7.07 7.99 5.35
N TRP A 182 -6.96 6.74 4.89
CA TRP A 182 -5.95 6.35 3.92
C TRP A 182 -6.03 7.17 2.63
N LEU A 183 -7.24 7.46 2.14
CA LEU A 183 -7.44 8.30 0.95
C LEU A 183 -6.91 9.71 1.17
N GLU A 184 -7.17 10.33 2.32
CA GLU A 184 -6.65 11.69 2.62
C GLU A 184 -5.12 11.69 2.73
N MET A 185 -4.52 10.66 3.33
CA MET A 185 -3.07 10.50 3.36
C MET A 185 -2.48 10.39 1.94
N MET A 186 -3.17 9.71 1.01
CA MET A 186 -2.73 9.59 -0.39
C MET A 186 -2.74 10.92 -1.14
N LYS A 187 -3.45 11.93 -0.68
CA LYS A 187 -3.58 13.24 -1.32
C LYS A 187 -2.24 13.94 -1.55
N SER A 188 -1.34 13.82 -0.58
CA SER A 188 0.02 14.38 -0.68
C SER A 188 1.03 13.46 -1.38
N SER A 189 0.72 12.16 -1.48
CA SER A 189 1.66 11.14 -1.94
C SER A 189 1.52 10.80 -3.42
N VAL A 190 0.39 11.13 -4.05
CA VAL A 190 0.13 10.78 -5.44
C VAL A 190 -0.27 12.00 -6.27
N GLU A 191 -0.13 11.88 -7.57
CA GLU A 191 -0.60 12.89 -8.51
C GLU A 191 -2.11 13.13 -8.41
N LEU A 192 -2.56 14.38 -8.58
CA LEU A 192 -3.97 14.78 -8.46
C LEU A 192 -4.91 13.93 -9.34
N THR A 193 -4.45 13.52 -10.53
CA THR A 193 -5.20 12.62 -11.43
C THR A 193 -5.40 11.24 -10.82
N THR A 194 -4.41 10.72 -10.12
CA THR A 194 -4.48 9.43 -9.42
C THR A 194 -5.36 9.54 -8.18
N TYR A 195 -5.18 10.61 -7.40
CA TYR A 195 -6.03 10.88 -6.23
C TYR A 195 -7.51 10.98 -6.62
N SER A 196 -7.83 11.74 -7.68
CA SER A 196 -9.20 11.84 -8.19
C SER A 196 -9.79 10.47 -8.56
N SER A 197 -9.00 9.61 -9.20
CA SER A 197 -9.43 8.24 -9.53
C SER A 197 -9.71 7.41 -8.28
N TYR A 198 -8.85 7.52 -7.24
CA TYR A 198 -9.06 6.85 -5.95
C TYR A 198 -10.32 7.40 -5.27
N ALA A 199 -10.44 8.72 -5.16
CA ALA A 199 -11.57 9.37 -4.51
C ALA A 199 -12.91 8.99 -5.15
N ASN A 200 -13.00 9.00 -6.48
CA ASN A 200 -14.20 8.60 -7.20
C ASN A 200 -14.56 7.13 -6.96
N SER A 201 -13.58 6.24 -6.92
CA SER A 201 -13.80 4.82 -6.66
C SER A 201 -14.20 4.56 -5.20
N ILE A 202 -13.50 5.18 -4.26
CA ILE A 202 -13.68 4.97 -2.82
C ILE A 202 -14.98 5.63 -2.35
N LYS A 203 -15.12 6.95 -2.55
CA LYS A 203 -16.29 7.72 -2.09
C LYS A 203 -17.55 7.38 -2.89
N GLY A 204 -17.41 7.08 -4.18
CA GLY A 204 -18.55 6.82 -5.07
C GLY A 204 -19.08 5.40 -5.06
N SER A 205 -18.32 4.43 -4.58
CA SER A 205 -18.73 3.03 -4.67
C SER A 205 -18.33 2.16 -3.47
N ILE A 206 -17.06 2.17 -3.05
CA ILE A 206 -16.58 1.27 -2.00
C ILE A 206 -17.23 1.64 -0.66
N VAL A 207 -17.07 2.89 -0.21
CA VAL A 207 -17.64 3.36 1.05
C VAL A 207 -19.16 3.19 1.11
N PRO A 208 -19.96 3.59 0.08
CA PRO A 208 -21.40 3.38 0.10
C PRO A 208 -21.83 1.93 0.29
N TYR A 209 -21.10 0.97 -0.28
CA TYR A 209 -21.41 -0.45 -0.12
C TYR A 209 -21.12 -0.99 1.28
N PHE A 210 -19.99 -0.57 1.86
CA PHE A 210 -19.54 -1.10 3.16
C PHE A 210 -20.13 -0.33 4.35
N LYS A 211 -20.64 0.88 4.16
CA LYS A 211 -21.12 1.76 5.24
C LYS A 211 -22.15 1.11 6.13
N ASP A 212 -23.20 0.54 5.55
CA ASP A 212 -24.29 -0.07 6.31
C ASP A 212 -23.94 -1.43 6.91
N LYS A 213 -22.81 -2.01 6.49
CA LYS A 213 -22.34 -3.30 6.98
C LYS A 213 -21.53 -3.21 8.26
N MET A 214 -21.03 -2.02 8.61
CA MET A 214 -20.27 -1.74 9.83
C MET A 214 -19.10 -2.70 10.07
N LEU A 215 -18.43 -3.16 8.98
CA LEU A 215 -17.36 -4.15 9.05
C LEU A 215 -16.05 -3.48 9.49
N THR A 216 -15.40 -4.14 10.44
CA THR A 216 -14.06 -3.74 10.91
C THR A 216 -12.95 -4.29 9.99
N LEU A 217 -11.73 -3.81 10.16
CA LEU A 217 -10.56 -4.38 9.48
C LEU A 217 -10.36 -5.85 9.82
N GLN A 218 -10.59 -6.22 11.09
CA GLN A 218 -10.49 -7.59 11.58
C GLN A 218 -11.59 -8.50 11.03
N ASP A 219 -12.81 -7.97 10.82
CA ASP A 219 -13.89 -8.72 10.17
C ASP A 219 -13.55 -9.06 8.72
N LEU A 220 -12.97 -8.10 7.97
CA LEU A 220 -12.52 -8.34 6.61
C LEU A 220 -11.36 -9.36 6.57
N GLU A 221 -10.44 -9.29 7.53
CA GLU A 221 -9.34 -10.24 7.65
C GLU A 221 -9.84 -11.68 7.91
N LYS A 222 -10.76 -11.85 8.85
CA LYS A 222 -11.36 -13.15 9.18
C LYS A 222 -12.23 -13.69 8.04
N HIS A 223 -12.98 -12.79 7.39
CA HIS A 223 -13.97 -13.13 6.37
C HIS A 223 -13.77 -12.36 5.06
N PRO A 224 -12.74 -12.68 4.26
CA PRO A 224 -12.47 -12.05 2.96
C PRO A 224 -13.64 -12.12 1.98
N LYS A 225 -14.58 -13.03 2.22
CA LYS A 225 -15.80 -13.18 1.45
C LYS A 225 -16.59 -11.87 1.31
N HIS A 226 -16.58 -10.99 2.31
CA HIS A 226 -17.23 -9.68 2.21
C HIS A 226 -16.68 -8.82 1.05
N ILE A 227 -15.38 -8.94 0.75
CA ILE A 227 -14.76 -8.26 -0.40
C ILE A 227 -15.21 -8.96 -1.70
N GLN A 228 -15.30 -10.28 -1.72
CA GLN A 228 -15.79 -11.04 -2.87
C GLN A 228 -17.25 -10.71 -3.18
N ASP A 229 -18.10 -10.61 -2.16
CA ASP A 229 -19.52 -10.23 -2.29
C ASP A 229 -19.68 -8.81 -2.87
N TYR A 230 -18.78 -7.88 -2.51
CA TYR A 230 -18.72 -6.55 -3.12
C TYR A 230 -18.46 -6.64 -4.63
N TYR A 231 -17.55 -7.50 -5.08
CA TYR A 231 -17.27 -7.65 -6.52
C TYR A 231 -18.49 -8.20 -7.26
N GLN A 232 -19.16 -9.19 -6.68
CA GLN A 232 -20.38 -9.74 -7.28
C GLN A 232 -21.50 -8.69 -7.36
N PHE A 233 -21.66 -7.89 -6.31
CA PHE A 233 -22.62 -6.79 -6.29
C PHE A 233 -22.35 -5.78 -7.40
N GLU A 234 -21.09 -5.39 -7.61
CA GLU A 234 -20.71 -4.44 -8.65
C GLU A 234 -20.90 -5.00 -10.07
N LEU A 235 -20.56 -6.27 -10.28
CA LEU A 235 -20.82 -6.97 -11.54
C LEU A 235 -22.34 -7.10 -11.79
N GLY A 236 -23.11 -7.39 -10.74
CA GLY A 236 -24.58 -7.47 -10.81
C GLY A 236 -25.25 -6.14 -11.22
N LYS A 237 -24.61 -4.99 -10.98
CA LYS A 237 -25.01 -3.68 -11.49
C LYS A 237 -24.68 -3.46 -12.98
N GLY A 238 -24.08 -4.44 -13.64
CA GLY A 238 -23.67 -4.34 -15.05
C GLY A 238 -22.32 -3.66 -15.27
N LEU A 239 -21.50 -3.51 -14.22
CA LEU A 239 -20.15 -2.95 -14.38
C LEU A 239 -19.21 -3.98 -15.00
N THR A 240 -18.26 -3.49 -15.80
CA THR A 240 -17.27 -4.35 -16.43
C THR A 240 -16.27 -4.93 -15.43
N ALA A 241 -15.77 -6.13 -15.70
CA ALA A 241 -14.72 -6.78 -14.92
C ALA A 241 -13.52 -5.85 -14.69
N ASN A 242 -13.13 -5.06 -15.70
CA ASN A 242 -12.03 -4.10 -15.60
C ASN A 242 -12.29 -3.02 -14.54
N THR A 243 -13.52 -2.51 -14.42
CA THR A 243 -13.89 -1.53 -13.39
C THR A 243 -13.76 -2.14 -11.99
N VAL A 244 -14.22 -3.38 -11.81
CA VAL A 244 -14.11 -4.08 -10.51
C VAL A 244 -12.66 -4.37 -10.16
N ILE A 245 -11.81 -4.71 -11.15
CA ILE A 245 -10.36 -4.88 -10.95
C ILE A 245 -9.70 -3.59 -10.45
N HIS A 246 -10.09 -2.42 -10.98
CA HIS A 246 -9.58 -1.13 -10.47
C HIS A 246 -10.03 -0.86 -9.04
N ARG A 247 -11.27 -1.20 -8.67
CA ARG A 247 -11.76 -1.10 -7.28
C ARG A 247 -11.05 -2.04 -6.33
N HIS A 248 -10.82 -3.30 -6.77
CA HIS A 248 -9.98 -4.24 -6.04
C HIS A 248 -8.58 -3.66 -5.75
N ALA A 249 -7.95 -3.02 -6.75
CA ALA A 249 -6.62 -2.44 -6.57
C ALA A 249 -6.59 -1.37 -5.47
N ASN A 250 -7.65 -0.57 -5.34
CA ASN A 250 -7.78 0.44 -4.27
C ASN A 250 -7.98 -0.22 -2.89
N ILE A 251 -8.89 -1.19 -2.78
CA ILE A 251 -9.12 -1.95 -1.54
C ILE A 251 -7.82 -2.64 -1.10
N ARG A 252 -7.19 -3.36 -2.03
CA ARG A 252 -5.94 -4.09 -1.77
C ARG A 252 -4.84 -3.17 -1.28
N LYS A 253 -4.67 -1.98 -1.89
CA LYS A 253 -3.63 -1.03 -1.54
C LYS A 253 -3.86 -0.43 -0.15
N CYS A 254 -5.11 -0.11 0.18
CA CYS A 254 -5.49 0.35 1.51
C CYS A 254 -5.24 -0.72 2.58
N LEU A 255 -5.72 -1.96 2.36
CA LEU A 255 -5.53 -3.06 3.30
C LEU A 255 -4.06 -3.52 3.40
N GLN A 256 -3.26 -3.33 2.34
CA GLN A 256 -1.81 -3.53 2.41
C GLN A 256 -1.15 -2.53 3.35
N TYR A 257 -1.62 -1.29 3.37
CA TYR A 257 -1.14 -0.30 4.33
C TYR A 257 -1.55 -0.68 5.76
N ALA A 258 -2.80 -1.13 5.99
CA ALA A 258 -3.24 -1.63 7.30
C ALA A 258 -2.36 -2.81 7.79
N PHE A 259 -1.98 -3.71 6.89
CA PHE A 259 -1.04 -4.79 7.19
C PHE A 259 0.36 -4.28 7.55
N GLN A 260 0.89 -3.32 6.79
CA GLN A 260 2.22 -2.76 7.01
C GLN A 260 2.35 -2.04 8.37
N ILE A 261 1.27 -1.41 8.85
CA ILE A 261 1.24 -0.73 10.15
C ILE A 261 0.73 -1.63 11.29
N GLY A 262 0.54 -2.94 11.04
CA GLY A 262 0.23 -3.94 12.06
C GLY A 262 -1.23 -4.02 12.52
N LEU A 263 -2.16 -3.29 11.88
CA LEU A 263 -3.59 -3.33 12.23
C LEU A 263 -4.27 -4.66 11.85
N ILE A 264 -3.74 -5.37 10.87
CA ILE A 264 -4.17 -6.71 10.45
C ILE A 264 -2.95 -7.60 10.21
N LYS A 265 -3.09 -8.91 10.38
CA LYS A 265 -2.01 -9.89 10.23
C LYS A 265 -1.76 -10.32 8.78
N SER A 266 -2.74 -10.13 7.91
CA SER A 266 -2.66 -10.49 6.49
C SER A 266 -3.60 -9.60 5.67
N ASN A 267 -3.26 -9.39 4.39
CA ASN A 267 -4.13 -8.64 3.50
C ASN A 267 -5.28 -9.52 2.97
N PRO A 268 -6.52 -9.31 3.41
CA PRO A 268 -7.66 -10.14 2.97
C PRO A 268 -7.96 -10.01 1.47
N ALA A 269 -7.58 -8.89 0.83
CA ALA A 269 -7.78 -8.72 -0.60
C ALA A 269 -6.89 -9.64 -1.47
N ASP A 270 -5.83 -10.23 -0.91
CA ASP A 270 -5.00 -11.23 -1.60
C ASP A 270 -5.64 -12.63 -1.60
N ARG A 271 -6.68 -12.84 -0.77
CA ARG A 271 -7.37 -14.11 -0.58
C ARG A 271 -8.69 -14.19 -1.36
N VAL A 272 -9.00 -13.19 -2.20
CA VAL A 272 -10.21 -13.13 -3.01
C VAL A 272 -9.88 -13.23 -4.50
N GLU A 273 -10.80 -13.85 -5.25
CA GLU A 273 -10.65 -13.97 -6.70
C GLU A 273 -11.08 -12.68 -7.41
N ARG A 274 -10.18 -12.16 -8.24
CA ARG A 274 -10.47 -11.02 -9.11
C ARG A 274 -11.26 -11.47 -10.33
N PRO A 275 -12.23 -10.69 -10.82
CA PRO A 275 -12.87 -10.96 -12.09
C PRO A 275 -11.84 -11.07 -13.22
N ARG A 276 -12.07 -11.98 -14.17
CA ARG A 276 -11.22 -12.10 -15.35
C ARG A 276 -11.45 -10.91 -16.26
N LYS A 277 -10.36 -10.31 -16.71
CA LYS A 277 -10.41 -9.20 -17.66
C LYS A 277 -10.84 -9.69 -19.02
N ASP A 278 -11.90 -9.10 -19.57
CA ASP A 278 -12.27 -9.33 -20.96
C ASP A 278 -11.22 -8.74 -21.91
N LYS A 279 -10.85 -9.49 -22.93
CA LYS A 279 -9.98 -8.99 -23.98
C LYS A 279 -10.77 -7.99 -24.83
N TYR A 280 -10.38 -6.73 -24.73
CA TYR A 280 -10.91 -5.69 -25.63
C TYR A 280 -10.19 -5.82 -26.98
N LEU A 281 -10.97 -6.02 -28.05
CA LEU A 281 -10.47 -5.93 -29.42
C LEU A 281 -10.83 -4.54 -29.95
N ALA A 282 -9.80 -3.72 -30.20
CA ALA A 282 -10.00 -2.39 -30.76
C ALA A 282 -10.60 -2.51 -32.17
N THR A 283 -11.61 -1.71 -32.43
CA THR A 283 -12.13 -1.53 -33.76
C THR A 283 -11.41 -0.35 -34.40
N ILE A 284 -10.63 -0.61 -35.45
CA ILE A 284 -9.85 0.43 -36.14
C ILE A 284 -10.50 0.78 -37.49
N TYR A 285 -10.25 2.00 -37.96
CA TYR A 285 -10.60 2.43 -39.30
C TYR A 285 -9.53 1.99 -40.32
N ASN A 286 -9.97 1.59 -41.50
CA ASN A 286 -9.10 1.45 -42.65
C ASN A 286 -8.87 2.83 -43.32
N GLN A 287 -8.04 2.87 -44.38
CA GLN A 287 -7.68 4.10 -45.07
C GLN A 287 -8.94 4.84 -45.62
N GLN A 288 -9.85 4.12 -46.25
CA GLN A 288 -11.07 4.72 -46.83
C GLN A 288 -11.99 5.32 -45.75
N GLU A 289 -12.15 4.59 -44.62
CA GLU A 289 -12.93 5.07 -43.47
C GLU A 289 -12.29 6.33 -42.84
N LEU A 290 -10.95 6.40 -42.78
CA LEU A 290 -10.23 7.59 -42.34
C LEU A 290 -10.40 8.80 -43.26
N GLU A 291 -10.34 8.59 -44.58
CA GLU A 291 -10.59 9.63 -45.57
C GLU A 291 -12.00 10.23 -45.47
N ILE A 292 -13.00 9.36 -45.23
CA ILE A 292 -14.39 9.80 -44.98
C ILE A 292 -14.45 10.59 -43.66
N LEU A 293 -13.85 10.10 -42.61
CA LEU A 293 -13.82 10.79 -41.32
C LEU A 293 -13.18 12.19 -41.44
N PHE A 294 -12.04 12.32 -42.10
CA PHE A 294 -11.39 13.63 -42.29
C PHE A 294 -12.25 14.62 -43.10
N LYS A 295 -12.96 14.13 -44.12
CA LYS A 295 -13.91 14.98 -44.86
C LYS A 295 -15.07 15.41 -43.98
N THR A 296 -15.57 14.50 -43.14
CA THR A 296 -16.71 14.75 -42.24
C THR A 296 -16.38 15.76 -41.15
N VAL A 297 -15.18 15.71 -40.58
CA VAL A 297 -14.80 16.64 -39.50
C VAL A 297 -14.22 17.96 -39.99
N LYS A 298 -14.11 18.17 -41.30
CA LYS A 298 -13.56 19.41 -41.87
C LYS A 298 -14.40 20.62 -41.46
N GLY A 299 -13.78 21.59 -40.76
CA GLY A 299 -14.46 22.75 -40.20
C GLY A 299 -15.17 22.49 -38.87
N ASP A 300 -15.22 21.26 -38.40
CA ASP A 300 -15.76 20.91 -37.07
C ASP A 300 -14.77 21.26 -35.95
N PRO A 301 -15.26 21.66 -34.75
CA PRO A 301 -14.40 21.95 -33.61
C PRO A 301 -13.42 20.83 -33.21
N ILE A 302 -13.67 19.56 -33.58
CA ILE A 302 -12.75 18.44 -33.32
C ILE A 302 -11.83 18.10 -34.49
N GLU A 303 -11.87 18.81 -35.61
CA GLU A 303 -11.02 18.56 -36.79
C GLU A 303 -9.53 18.39 -36.38
N LEU A 304 -8.98 19.39 -35.69
CA LEU A 304 -7.60 19.35 -35.20
C LEU A 304 -7.33 18.12 -34.32
N GLY A 305 -8.22 17.82 -33.39
CA GLY A 305 -8.09 16.69 -32.47
C GLY A 305 -8.04 15.35 -33.20
N VAL A 306 -8.94 15.16 -34.17
CA VAL A 306 -9.01 13.93 -34.98
C VAL A 306 -7.74 13.76 -35.83
N ILE A 307 -7.28 14.82 -36.50
CA ILE A 307 -6.06 14.78 -37.31
C ILE A 307 -4.83 14.45 -36.47
N LEU A 308 -4.68 15.11 -35.32
CA LEU A 308 -3.57 14.85 -34.41
C LEU A 308 -3.55 13.43 -33.87
N ALA A 309 -4.72 12.90 -33.53
CA ALA A 309 -4.84 11.52 -33.04
C ALA A 309 -4.55 10.50 -34.15
N ALA A 310 -5.14 10.68 -35.33
CA ALA A 310 -5.03 9.72 -36.43
C ALA A 310 -3.63 9.70 -37.08
N PHE A 311 -3.04 10.87 -37.37
CA PHE A 311 -1.74 10.94 -38.04
C PHE A 311 -0.55 10.74 -37.09
N TYR A 312 -0.63 11.31 -35.88
CA TYR A 312 0.52 11.36 -34.97
C TYR A 312 0.39 10.46 -33.76
N GLY A 313 -0.76 9.77 -33.60
CA GLY A 313 -1.01 8.92 -32.44
C GLY A 313 -1.00 9.69 -31.13
N LEU A 314 -1.42 10.97 -31.15
CA LEU A 314 -1.44 11.79 -29.95
C LEU A 314 -2.57 11.38 -29.00
N ARG A 315 -2.23 11.28 -27.72
CA ARG A 315 -3.25 11.09 -26.71
C ARG A 315 -4.11 12.34 -26.56
N ARG A 316 -5.37 12.18 -26.19
CA ARG A 316 -6.30 13.32 -25.98
C ARG A 316 -5.72 14.43 -25.11
N SER A 317 -4.99 14.09 -24.05
CA SER A 317 -4.33 15.05 -23.17
C SER A 317 -3.17 15.80 -23.84
N GLU A 318 -2.49 15.17 -24.79
CA GLU A 318 -1.43 15.75 -25.60
C GLU A 318 -2.01 16.68 -26.67
N VAL A 319 -3.13 16.27 -27.28
CA VAL A 319 -3.87 17.09 -28.27
C VAL A 319 -4.29 18.42 -27.64
N VAL A 320 -4.99 18.38 -26.50
CA VAL A 320 -5.44 19.61 -25.81
C VAL A 320 -4.28 20.40 -25.24
N GLY A 321 -3.19 19.71 -24.86
CA GLY A 321 -2.00 20.32 -24.30
C GLY A 321 -1.06 20.95 -25.34
N LEU A 322 -1.31 20.83 -26.63
CA LEU A 322 -0.39 21.32 -27.65
C LEU A 322 -0.34 22.86 -27.63
N LYS A 323 0.89 23.40 -27.58
CA LYS A 323 1.17 24.84 -27.53
C LYS A 323 1.86 25.32 -28.79
N TRP A 324 1.80 26.63 -29.05
CA TRP A 324 2.43 27.23 -30.23
C TRP A 324 3.95 27.12 -30.18
N ASP A 325 4.58 27.18 -29.03
CA ASP A 325 6.05 26.99 -28.84
C ASP A 325 6.54 25.57 -29.10
N ALA A 326 5.60 24.61 -29.16
CA ALA A 326 5.91 23.24 -29.55
C ALA A 326 6.05 23.03 -31.07
N ILE A 327 5.67 24.02 -31.88
CA ILE A 327 5.69 23.98 -33.34
C ILE A 327 6.88 24.80 -33.87
N ASP A 328 7.83 24.12 -34.49
CA ASP A 328 8.91 24.76 -35.21
C ASP A 328 8.62 24.72 -36.73
N PHE A 329 8.13 25.85 -37.25
CA PHE A 329 7.77 25.97 -38.65
C PHE A 329 8.99 26.02 -39.60
N GLU A 330 10.19 26.36 -39.10
CA GLU A 330 11.43 26.38 -39.88
C GLU A 330 12.01 24.99 -40.01
N LYS A 331 12.14 24.28 -38.86
CA LYS A 331 12.62 22.89 -38.80
C LYS A 331 11.56 21.86 -39.18
N LYS A 332 10.34 22.30 -39.42
CA LYS A 332 9.20 21.40 -39.72
C LYS A 332 9.02 20.30 -38.68
N THR A 333 8.96 20.66 -37.39
CA THR A 333 8.83 19.73 -36.30
C THR A 333 7.74 20.12 -35.30
N ILE A 334 7.18 19.09 -34.63
CA ILE A 334 6.22 19.20 -33.54
C ILE A 334 6.82 18.50 -32.31
N SER A 335 6.96 19.19 -31.20
CA SER A 335 7.49 18.64 -29.96
C SER A 335 6.35 18.37 -28.94
N ILE A 336 6.14 17.13 -28.57
CA ILE A 336 5.11 16.78 -27.59
C ILE A 336 5.70 16.85 -26.18
N LYS A 337 5.39 17.95 -25.47
CA LYS A 337 6.00 18.29 -24.18
C LYS A 337 4.99 18.49 -23.08
N HIS A 338 3.78 18.91 -23.43
CA HIS A 338 2.77 19.40 -22.51
C HIS A 338 1.50 18.56 -22.59
N THR A 339 0.82 18.41 -21.47
CA THR A 339 -0.46 17.70 -21.41
C THR A 339 -1.48 18.46 -20.58
N VAL A 340 -2.73 18.40 -21.02
CA VAL A 340 -3.88 18.93 -20.28
C VAL A 340 -4.85 17.81 -19.99
N THR A 341 -5.19 17.64 -18.72
CA THR A 341 -6.19 16.68 -18.27
C THR A 341 -7.25 17.38 -17.42
N GLN A 342 -8.41 16.79 -17.33
CA GLN A 342 -9.47 17.25 -16.45
C GLN A 342 -9.78 16.15 -15.44
N VAL A 343 -9.85 16.52 -14.18
CA VAL A 343 -10.18 15.63 -13.06
C VAL A 343 -11.36 16.21 -12.28
N ASN A 344 -12.15 15.32 -11.71
CA ASN A 344 -13.21 15.72 -10.78
C ASN A 344 -12.78 15.36 -9.37
N VAL A 345 -12.71 16.34 -8.49
CA VAL A 345 -12.40 16.15 -7.07
C VAL A 345 -13.51 16.82 -6.28
N ASP A 346 -14.22 16.04 -5.49
CA ASP A 346 -15.35 16.49 -4.67
C ASP A 346 -16.38 17.33 -5.44
N GLY A 347 -16.75 16.86 -6.64
CA GLY A 347 -17.73 17.51 -7.52
C GLY A 347 -17.19 18.68 -8.35
N LYS A 348 -15.95 19.12 -8.10
CA LYS A 348 -15.32 20.23 -8.85
C LYS A 348 -14.43 19.71 -9.96
N ASN A 349 -14.65 20.20 -11.17
CA ASN A 349 -13.79 19.92 -12.32
C ASN A 349 -12.55 20.82 -12.29
N ILE A 350 -11.38 20.20 -12.17
CA ILE A 350 -10.08 20.88 -12.11
C ILE A 350 -9.33 20.55 -13.41
N THR A 351 -8.83 21.57 -14.10
CA THR A 351 -7.95 21.41 -15.25
C THR A 351 -6.50 21.34 -14.76
N VAL A 352 -5.86 20.22 -15.01
CA VAL A 352 -4.46 19.96 -14.65
C VAL A 352 -3.59 20.11 -15.88
N GLN A 353 -2.68 21.07 -15.84
CA GLN A 353 -1.70 21.38 -16.90
C GLN A 353 -0.33 20.91 -16.44
N LYS A 354 0.41 20.19 -17.28
CA LYS A 354 1.73 19.66 -16.94
C LYS A 354 2.68 19.75 -18.12
N ASP A 355 3.87 20.27 -17.86
CA ASP A 355 4.99 20.28 -18.82
C ASP A 355 5.75 18.94 -18.85
N ARG A 356 5.20 17.90 -18.25
CA ARG A 356 5.75 16.56 -18.24
C ARG A 356 4.73 15.56 -18.75
N THR A 357 5.14 14.75 -19.68
CA THR A 357 4.40 13.56 -20.07
C THR A 357 4.61 12.45 -19.00
N LYS A 358 3.67 11.51 -18.89
CA LYS A 358 3.65 10.46 -17.86
C LYS A 358 4.92 9.60 -17.79
N THR A 359 5.66 9.50 -18.90
CA THR A 359 6.91 8.73 -19.00
C THR A 359 7.92 9.49 -19.90
N LYS A 360 9.23 9.25 -19.70
CA LYS A 360 10.29 9.80 -20.58
C LYS A 360 10.07 9.46 -22.05
N SER A 361 9.52 8.29 -22.37
CA SER A 361 9.19 7.85 -23.73
C SER A 361 8.04 8.61 -24.40
N SER A 362 7.27 9.38 -23.65
CA SER A 362 6.19 10.22 -24.20
C SER A 362 6.67 11.58 -24.68
N TYR A 363 7.91 11.98 -24.33
CA TYR A 363 8.57 13.18 -24.87
C TYR A 363 9.15 12.82 -26.23
N ARG A 364 8.55 13.37 -27.28
CA ARG A 364 8.95 13.04 -28.66
C ARG A 364 8.79 14.24 -29.60
N THR A 365 9.64 14.29 -30.59
CA THR A 365 9.55 15.25 -31.70
C THR A 365 9.12 14.49 -32.97
N LEU A 366 8.17 15.03 -33.65
CA LEU A 366 7.55 14.46 -34.85
C LEU A 366 7.70 15.44 -36.02
N PRO A 367 7.74 14.96 -37.29
CA PRO A 367 7.80 15.85 -38.45
C PRO A 367 6.46 16.59 -38.61
N LEU A 368 6.54 17.89 -38.94
CA LEU A 368 5.37 18.68 -39.31
C LEU A 368 5.10 18.50 -40.82
N VAL A 369 4.08 17.73 -41.14
CA VAL A 369 3.71 17.47 -42.55
C VAL A 369 2.96 18.64 -43.15
N PRO A 370 3.08 18.92 -44.49
CA PRO A 370 2.52 20.10 -45.12
C PRO A 370 1.02 20.34 -44.90
N PRO A 371 0.12 19.34 -45.03
CA PRO A 371 -1.33 19.57 -44.80
C PRO A 371 -1.64 20.00 -43.36
N PHE A 372 -0.85 19.53 -42.41
CA PHE A 372 -1.01 19.88 -41.00
C PHE A 372 -0.42 21.25 -40.68
N GLU A 373 0.66 21.62 -41.31
CA GLU A 373 1.20 22.97 -41.24
C GLU A 373 0.20 24.03 -41.75
N GLU A 374 -0.46 23.73 -42.87
CA GLU A 374 -1.50 24.63 -43.44
C GLU A 374 -2.67 24.79 -42.46
N LEU A 375 -3.14 23.68 -41.85
CA LEU A 375 -4.17 23.71 -40.81
C LEU A 375 -3.76 24.59 -39.63
N LEU A 376 -2.54 24.41 -39.11
CA LEU A 376 -2.03 25.20 -37.99
C LEU A 376 -1.90 26.70 -38.32
N ARG A 377 -1.45 27.04 -39.53
CA ARG A 377 -1.41 28.45 -39.99
C ARG A 377 -2.80 29.06 -40.05
N ARG A 378 -3.78 28.33 -40.57
CA ARG A 378 -5.20 28.74 -40.57
C ARG A 378 -5.71 28.99 -39.17
N LEU A 379 -5.55 28.05 -38.26
CA LEU A 379 -5.98 28.17 -36.86
C LEU A 379 -5.31 29.35 -36.14
N LYS A 380 -4.05 29.65 -36.45
CA LYS A 380 -3.36 30.80 -35.87
C LYS A 380 -3.97 32.13 -36.34
N GLN A 381 -4.34 32.22 -37.61
CA GLN A 381 -5.03 33.38 -38.13
C GLN A 381 -6.46 33.53 -37.54
N GLU A 382 -7.19 32.42 -37.43
CA GLU A 382 -8.53 32.41 -36.83
C GLU A 382 -8.45 32.89 -35.35
N GLN A 383 -7.49 32.45 -34.57
CA GLN A 383 -7.28 32.93 -33.21
C GLN A 383 -7.00 34.43 -33.14
N LEU A 384 -6.17 34.96 -34.03
CA LEU A 384 -5.89 36.40 -34.12
C LEU A 384 -7.14 37.22 -34.49
N VAL A 385 -7.96 36.71 -35.41
CA VAL A 385 -9.25 37.35 -35.79
C VAL A 385 -10.21 37.33 -34.59
N ASN A 386 -10.35 36.17 -33.94
CA ASN A 386 -11.23 36.02 -32.77
C ASN A 386 -10.79 36.94 -31.61
N GLN A 387 -9.50 37.10 -31.37
CA GLN A 387 -8.99 38.06 -30.39
C GLN A 387 -9.42 39.50 -30.68
N LYS A 388 -9.36 39.91 -31.95
CA LYS A 388 -9.77 41.26 -32.37
C LYS A 388 -11.29 41.44 -32.24
N VAL A 389 -12.07 40.44 -32.65
CA VAL A 389 -13.53 40.48 -32.62
C VAL A 389 -14.05 40.49 -31.20
N CYS A 390 -13.56 39.61 -30.34
CA CYS A 390 -13.99 39.47 -28.95
C CYS A 390 -13.38 40.54 -28.01
N GLY A 391 -12.30 41.20 -28.40
CA GLY A 391 -11.67 42.27 -27.64
C GLY A 391 -11.38 41.90 -26.17
N ALA A 392 -11.96 42.67 -25.26
CA ALA A 392 -11.80 42.44 -23.82
C ALA A 392 -12.42 41.15 -23.31
N ALA A 393 -13.38 40.58 -24.01
CA ALA A 393 -14.04 39.32 -23.64
C ALA A 393 -13.22 38.07 -24.00
N TYR A 394 -12.16 38.22 -24.80
CA TYR A 394 -11.30 37.10 -25.17
C TYR A 394 -10.45 36.63 -23.99
N CYS A 395 -10.47 35.32 -23.72
CA CYS A 395 -9.69 34.71 -22.65
C CYS A 395 -8.18 34.74 -22.92
N LYS A 396 -7.44 35.61 -22.22
CA LYS A 396 -5.99 35.79 -22.39
C LYS A 396 -5.14 34.72 -21.69
N LYS A 397 -5.76 33.86 -20.88
CA LYS A 397 -5.06 32.86 -20.07
C LYS A 397 -4.40 31.74 -20.91
N TYR A 398 -4.95 31.47 -22.09
CA TYR A 398 -4.57 30.32 -22.92
C TYR A 398 -4.07 30.74 -24.32
N LEU A 399 -3.46 31.92 -24.44
CA LEU A 399 -2.92 32.44 -25.69
C LEU A 399 -1.83 31.59 -26.32
N ASP A 400 -1.10 30.86 -25.49
CA ASP A 400 -0.04 29.94 -25.89
C ASP A 400 -0.54 28.57 -26.38
N TYR A 401 -1.85 28.26 -26.19
CA TYR A 401 -2.42 26.99 -26.63
C TYR A 401 -2.99 27.06 -28.03
N ILE A 402 -2.82 25.95 -28.77
CA ILE A 402 -3.37 25.81 -30.12
C ILE A 402 -4.86 25.48 -30.07
N TYR A 403 -5.28 24.63 -29.14
CA TYR A 403 -6.64 24.09 -29.10
C TYR A 403 -7.52 24.86 -28.13
N VAL A 404 -7.96 26.03 -28.59
CA VAL A 404 -8.90 26.91 -27.87
C VAL A 404 -10.17 27.15 -28.71
N ASN A 405 -11.27 27.53 -28.04
CA ASN A 405 -12.51 27.90 -28.68
C ASN A 405 -12.46 29.36 -29.23
N ALA A 406 -13.52 29.81 -29.87
CA ALA A 406 -13.62 31.18 -30.42
C ALA A 406 -13.46 32.29 -29.38
N MET A 407 -13.73 32.03 -28.10
CA MET A 407 -13.53 32.94 -26.97
C MET A 407 -12.14 32.85 -26.34
N GLY A 408 -11.23 32.04 -26.88
CA GLY A 408 -9.89 31.82 -26.33
C GLY A 408 -9.83 30.91 -25.11
N GLU A 409 -10.92 30.25 -24.78
CA GLU A 409 -10.94 29.29 -23.67
C GLU A 409 -10.42 27.94 -24.13
N LEU A 410 -9.69 27.25 -23.23
CA LEU A 410 -9.14 25.94 -23.51
C LEU A 410 -10.23 24.90 -23.75
N VAL A 411 -10.16 24.20 -24.85
CA VAL A 411 -11.10 23.10 -25.15
C VAL A 411 -10.91 21.98 -24.11
N LYS A 412 -12.01 21.57 -23.49
CA LYS A 412 -11.99 20.54 -22.45
C LYS A 412 -11.72 19.15 -23.05
N PRO A 413 -10.82 18.34 -22.46
CA PRO A 413 -10.52 17.00 -22.98
C PRO A 413 -11.77 16.12 -23.20
N ASN A 414 -12.75 16.19 -22.30
CA ASN A 414 -13.98 15.42 -22.43
C ASN A 414 -14.86 15.84 -23.61
N PHE A 415 -14.82 17.13 -24.00
CA PHE A 415 -15.55 17.62 -25.17
C PHE A 415 -15.14 16.85 -26.42
N ILE A 416 -13.84 16.65 -26.66
CA ILE A 416 -13.35 15.92 -27.84
C ILE A 416 -13.99 14.51 -27.91
N THR A 417 -13.98 13.77 -26.82
CA THR A 417 -14.51 12.40 -26.81
C THR A 417 -16.02 12.36 -27.02
N GLN A 418 -16.76 13.24 -26.34
CA GLN A 418 -18.21 13.30 -26.45
C GLN A 418 -18.67 13.79 -27.84
N HIS A 419 -18.02 14.84 -28.33
CA HIS A 419 -18.36 15.39 -29.66
C HIS A 419 -17.98 14.43 -30.80
N PHE A 420 -16.88 13.71 -30.66
CA PHE A 420 -16.49 12.65 -31.59
C PHE A 420 -17.55 11.55 -31.71
N GLU A 421 -18.11 11.07 -30.61
CA GLU A 421 -19.22 10.11 -30.64
C GLU A 421 -20.46 10.67 -31.31
N ILE A 422 -20.77 11.94 -31.09
CA ILE A 422 -21.91 12.65 -31.74
C ILE A 422 -21.67 12.73 -33.25
N VAL A 423 -20.49 13.12 -33.70
CA VAL A 423 -20.15 13.21 -35.12
C VAL A 423 -20.26 11.84 -35.79
N LEU A 424 -19.70 10.79 -35.20
CA LEU A 424 -19.81 9.43 -35.75
C LEU A 424 -21.27 9.00 -35.89
N LYS A 425 -22.07 9.23 -34.88
CA LYS A 425 -23.52 8.88 -34.88
C LYS A 425 -24.31 9.66 -35.93
N ASN A 426 -24.10 10.98 -36.01
CA ASN A 426 -24.87 11.85 -36.90
C ASN A 426 -24.56 11.59 -38.39
N HIS A 427 -23.37 11.11 -38.70
CA HIS A 427 -22.94 10.84 -40.08
C HIS A 427 -22.95 9.33 -40.43
N GLY A 428 -23.50 8.48 -39.55
CA GLY A 428 -23.60 7.05 -39.80
C GLY A 428 -22.25 6.34 -39.91
N LEU A 429 -21.18 6.90 -39.28
CA LEU A 429 -19.85 6.33 -39.34
C LEU A 429 -19.73 5.16 -38.36
N LYS A 430 -18.84 4.22 -38.66
CA LYS A 430 -18.53 3.08 -37.80
C LYS A 430 -18.09 3.54 -36.41
N LYS A 431 -18.71 3.00 -35.38
CA LYS A 431 -18.41 3.37 -33.99
C LYS A 431 -17.02 2.89 -33.59
N ILE A 432 -16.15 3.83 -33.25
CA ILE A 432 -14.83 3.60 -32.64
C ILE A 432 -14.68 4.56 -31.45
N ARG A 433 -13.72 4.28 -30.56
CA ARG A 433 -13.33 5.26 -29.52
C ARG A 433 -12.28 6.22 -30.10
N PHE A 434 -12.21 7.42 -29.57
CA PHE A 434 -11.20 8.42 -30.00
C PHE A 434 -9.75 7.93 -29.90
N HIS A 435 -9.47 6.94 -29.09
CA HIS A 435 -8.13 6.37 -28.89
C HIS A 435 -7.92 5.01 -29.58
N ASP A 436 -8.88 4.53 -30.35
CA ASP A 436 -8.72 3.32 -31.17
C ASP A 436 -8.11 3.66 -32.52
#